data_862f07abcc7087d4d09a6d5c806a8f4c
#
_entry.id   862f07abcc7087d4d09a6d5c806a8f4c
#
_cell.length_a   1.000
_cell.length_b   1.000
_cell.length_c   1.000
_cell.angle_alpha   90.00
_cell.angle_beta   90.00
_cell.angle_gamma   90.00
#
_symmetry.space_group_name_H-M   'P 1'
#
loop_
_entity.id
_entity.type
_entity.pdbx_description
1 polymer ?
#
loop_
_entity_poly.entity_id
_entity_poly.type
_entity_poly.pdbx_seq_one_letter_code
_entity_poly.pdbx_strand_id
1 'polypeptide(L)'
;MNKFVTLSFSTSMLVLFSIPAFSQNVAVIDTQAAILQTQVAQDAFKALEEESEYSSMVEQAQKLQNDRQSLVETLQKDAETLSNEDIAELQKDIQEKTADLEFVLGKIQTKQNETVQAVATQLNPAMMQIINDLIVAKKIQLLLGADKALYFDGSVSITEQVTDALDGAASAEPESD
;
A
#
# COMPACT_ATOMS: atom_id res chain seq x y z
N MET A 1 -57.06 43.08 -57.86
CA MET A 1 -56.78 41.67 -58.12
C MET A 1 -55.57 41.32 -57.21
N ASN A 2 -55.86 40.85 -55.98
CA ASN A 2 -54.82 40.55 -55.01
C ASN A 2 -54.59 39.05 -54.95
N LYS A 3 -53.37 38.63 -55.29
CA LYS A 3 -52.96 37.23 -55.18
C LYS A 3 -52.32 37.05 -53.77
N PHE A 4 -52.98 36.33 -52.89
CA PHE A 4 -52.43 35.89 -51.64
C PHE A 4 -51.55 34.66 -51.89
N VAL A 5 -50.23 34.79 -51.57
CA VAL A 5 -49.28 33.67 -51.56
C VAL A 5 -49.27 33.17 -50.13
N THR A 6 -49.81 31.96 -49.92
CA THR A 6 -49.74 31.24 -48.63
C THR A 6 -48.38 30.54 -48.53
N LEU A 7 -47.54 31.04 -47.62
CA LEU A 7 -46.24 30.42 -47.29
C LEU A 7 -46.47 29.33 -46.24
N SER A 8 -46.37 28.05 -46.65
CA SER A 8 -46.49 26.90 -45.78
C SER A 8 -45.18 26.72 -45.03
N PHE A 9 -45.19 26.98 -43.72
CA PHE A 9 -44.06 26.75 -42.83
C PHE A 9 -44.08 25.31 -42.31
N SER A 10 -43.30 24.44 -42.98
CA SER A 10 -43.11 23.05 -42.53
C SER A 10 -42.19 23.00 -41.32
N THR A 11 -42.76 22.84 -40.13
CA THR A 11 -42.01 22.66 -38.87
C THR A 11 -41.47 21.24 -38.82
N SER A 12 -40.18 21.07 -39.17
CA SER A 12 -39.48 19.81 -39.01
C SER A 12 -39.16 19.61 -37.51
N MET A 13 -39.90 18.73 -36.85
CA MET A 13 -39.69 18.34 -35.45
C MET A 13 -38.48 17.42 -35.34
N LEU A 14 -37.33 18.00 -34.91
CA LEU A 14 -36.09 17.28 -34.65
C LEU A 14 -36.24 16.50 -33.33
N VAL A 15 -36.54 15.21 -33.41
CA VAL A 15 -36.52 14.32 -32.24
C VAL A 15 -35.08 14.02 -31.87
N LEU A 16 -34.59 14.71 -30.83
CA LEU A 16 -33.32 14.40 -30.21
C LEU A 16 -33.44 13.06 -29.44
N PHE A 17 -33.00 11.98 -30.03
CA PHE A 17 -32.75 10.73 -29.33
C PHE A 17 -31.63 10.96 -28.33
N SER A 18 -31.93 11.19 -27.07
CA SER A 18 -30.99 11.12 -25.97
C SER A 18 -30.58 9.67 -25.82
N ILE A 19 -29.44 9.29 -26.38
CA ILE A 19 -28.79 8.01 -26.12
C ILE A 19 -28.37 8.06 -24.64
N PRO A 20 -28.89 7.18 -23.76
CA PRO A 20 -28.37 7.09 -22.41
C PRO A 20 -26.89 6.73 -22.51
N ALA A 21 -26.01 7.64 -22.13
CA ALA A 21 -24.61 7.30 -21.92
C ALA A 21 -24.58 6.26 -20.80
N PHE A 22 -24.35 5.00 -21.14
CA PHE A 22 -24.03 3.97 -20.17
C PHE A 22 -22.67 4.36 -19.58
N SER A 23 -22.70 5.11 -18.49
CA SER A 23 -21.55 5.29 -17.65
C SER A 23 -21.22 3.92 -17.07
N GLN A 24 -20.25 3.23 -17.61
CA GLN A 24 -19.73 2.02 -17.00
C GLN A 24 -19.03 2.44 -15.71
N ASN A 25 -19.66 2.11 -14.60
CA ASN A 25 -19.09 2.40 -13.28
C ASN A 25 -18.00 1.36 -12.99
N VAL A 26 -16.79 1.70 -13.39
CA VAL A 26 -15.58 0.95 -13.08
C VAL A 26 -14.97 1.55 -11.81
N ALA A 27 -14.51 0.69 -10.92
CA ALA A 27 -13.75 1.09 -9.75
C ALA A 27 -12.46 0.26 -9.65
N VAL A 28 -11.47 0.85 -8.99
CA VAL A 28 -10.18 0.20 -8.70
C VAL A 28 -9.94 0.26 -7.20
N ILE A 29 -9.41 -0.82 -6.66
CA ILE A 29 -9.05 -0.91 -5.25
C ILE A 29 -7.64 -1.50 -5.08
N ASP A 30 -6.86 -0.88 -4.21
CA ASP A 30 -5.67 -1.48 -3.62
C ASP A 30 -6.04 -1.96 -2.21
N THR A 31 -6.34 -3.25 -2.07
CA THR A 31 -6.77 -3.83 -0.80
C THR A 31 -5.65 -3.83 0.23
N GLN A 32 -4.41 -3.97 -0.18
CA GLN A 32 -3.26 -3.92 0.72
C GLN A 32 -3.06 -2.50 1.24
N ALA A 33 -3.08 -1.52 0.35
CA ALA A 33 -2.99 -0.12 0.75
C ALA A 33 -4.17 0.30 1.65
N ALA A 34 -5.39 -0.15 1.33
CA ALA A 34 -6.57 0.13 2.15
C ALA A 34 -6.42 -0.36 3.59
N ILE A 35 -5.84 -1.54 3.80
CA ILE A 35 -5.57 -2.10 5.13
C ILE A 35 -4.44 -1.36 5.83
N LEU A 36 -3.30 -1.17 5.13
CA LEU A 36 -2.09 -0.62 5.74
C LEU A 36 -2.19 0.87 6.09
N GLN A 37 -3.15 1.59 5.51
CA GLN A 37 -3.41 2.99 5.83
C GLN A 37 -4.37 3.19 7.00
N THR A 38 -5.00 2.12 7.52
CA THR A 38 -5.90 2.21 8.67
C THR A 38 -5.18 2.57 9.97
N GLN A 39 -5.92 3.15 10.92
CA GLN A 39 -5.44 3.39 12.27
C GLN A 39 -5.05 2.07 12.97
N VAL A 40 -5.81 1.01 12.75
CA VAL A 40 -5.50 -0.34 13.30
C VAL A 40 -4.13 -0.82 12.85
N ALA A 41 -3.78 -0.62 11.57
CA ALA A 41 -2.45 -0.98 11.06
C ALA A 41 -1.36 -0.12 11.70
N GLN A 42 -1.57 1.19 11.81
CA GLN A 42 -0.62 2.10 12.43
C GLN A 42 -0.35 1.74 13.88
N ASP A 43 -1.40 1.43 14.64
CA ASP A 43 -1.29 1.02 16.04
C ASP A 43 -0.57 -0.33 16.18
N ALA A 44 -0.82 -1.28 15.26
CA ALA A 44 -0.14 -2.56 15.24
C ALA A 44 1.36 -2.43 14.96
N PHE A 45 1.76 -1.57 14.00
CA PHE A 45 3.17 -1.30 13.75
C PHE A 45 3.85 -0.55 14.91
N LYS A 46 3.14 0.37 15.53
CA LYS A 46 3.65 1.05 16.72
C LYS A 46 3.87 0.06 17.86
N ALA A 47 2.93 -0.84 18.10
CA ALA A 47 3.08 -1.90 19.10
C ALA A 47 4.27 -2.82 18.78
N LEU A 48 4.49 -3.16 17.50
CA LEU A 48 5.68 -3.91 17.07
C LEU A 48 6.98 -3.16 17.38
N GLU A 49 7.04 -1.85 17.13
CA GLU A 49 8.22 -1.02 17.43
C GLU A 49 8.52 -0.96 18.94
N GLU A 50 7.48 -1.00 19.78
CA GLU A 50 7.58 -1.03 21.25
C GLU A 50 7.91 -2.43 21.79
N GLU A 51 7.81 -3.50 20.97
CA GLU A 51 8.18 -4.86 21.37
C GLU A 51 9.69 -4.96 21.61
N SER A 52 10.09 -5.40 22.81
CA SER A 52 11.50 -5.44 23.21
C SER A 52 12.37 -6.32 22.32
N GLU A 53 11.82 -7.42 21.78
CA GLU A 53 12.54 -8.30 20.85
C GLU A 53 12.80 -7.60 19.52
N TYR A 54 11.79 -6.91 18.96
CA TYR A 54 11.90 -6.18 17.70
C TYR A 54 12.87 -5.01 17.83
N SER A 55 12.73 -4.20 18.85
CA SER A 55 13.63 -3.08 19.17
C SER A 55 15.08 -3.54 19.30
N SER A 56 15.33 -4.66 20.02
CA SER A 56 16.67 -5.25 20.14
C SER A 56 17.25 -5.71 18.79
N MET A 57 16.43 -6.28 17.89
CA MET A 57 16.88 -6.66 16.55
C MET A 57 17.23 -5.44 15.70
N VAL A 58 16.45 -4.35 15.80
CA VAL A 58 16.75 -3.08 15.09
C VAL A 58 18.08 -2.49 15.59
N GLU A 59 18.30 -2.44 16.89
CA GLU A 59 19.57 -1.99 17.49
C GLU A 59 20.75 -2.86 17.05
N GLN A 60 20.56 -4.18 17.04
CA GLN A 60 21.60 -5.13 16.59
C GLN A 60 21.93 -4.92 15.11
N ALA A 61 20.94 -4.74 14.24
CA ALA A 61 21.14 -4.46 12.83
C ALA A 61 21.94 -3.16 12.62
N GLN A 62 21.57 -2.10 13.35
CA GLN A 62 22.28 -0.82 13.30
C GLN A 62 23.73 -0.95 13.75
N LYS A 63 23.99 -1.69 14.83
CA LYS A 63 25.35 -1.96 15.31
C LYS A 63 26.16 -2.73 14.27
N LEU A 64 25.63 -3.82 13.73
CA LEU A 64 26.29 -4.63 12.71
C LEU A 64 26.62 -3.81 11.45
N GLN A 65 25.71 -2.94 11.04
CA GLN A 65 25.92 -2.03 9.92
C GLN A 65 27.08 -1.06 10.19
N ASN A 66 27.14 -0.46 11.39
CA ASN A 66 28.19 0.47 11.78
C ASN A 66 29.55 -0.24 11.90
N ASP A 67 29.58 -1.43 12.53
CA ASP A 67 30.78 -2.24 12.67
C ASP A 67 31.34 -2.62 11.31
N ARG A 68 30.49 -3.12 10.39
CA ARG A 68 30.89 -3.44 9.01
C ARG A 68 31.44 -2.22 8.27
N GLN A 69 30.74 -1.06 8.40
CA GLN A 69 31.18 0.20 7.79
C GLN A 69 32.57 0.59 8.27
N SER A 70 32.83 0.50 9.56
CA SER A 70 34.16 0.80 10.16
C SER A 70 35.25 -0.11 9.63
N LEU A 71 35.02 -1.43 9.49
CA LEU A 71 35.93 -2.38 8.93
C LEU A 71 36.28 -2.06 7.46
N VAL A 72 35.25 -1.72 6.66
CA VAL A 72 35.43 -1.31 5.26
C VAL A 72 36.27 -0.04 5.16
N GLU A 73 36.00 0.95 6.01
CA GLU A 73 36.81 2.19 6.04
C GLU A 73 38.26 1.93 6.43
N THR A 74 38.51 1.07 7.42
CA THR A 74 39.82 0.68 7.82
C THR A 74 40.57 0.01 6.66
N LEU A 75 39.93 -0.96 5.99
CA LEU A 75 40.51 -1.64 4.84
C LEU A 75 40.86 -0.66 3.70
N GLN A 76 40.00 0.35 3.45
CA GLN A 76 40.23 1.35 2.40
C GLN A 76 41.39 2.33 2.73
N LYS A 77 41.43 2.79 4.00
CA LYS A 77 42.42 3.79 4.42
C LYS A 77 43.82 3.21 4.59
N ASP A 78 43.90 1.99 5.12
CA ASP A 78 45.16 1.39 5.56
C ASP A 78 45.65 0.30 4.60
N ALA A 79 45.00 0.11 3.44
CA ALA A 79 45.32 -0.94 2.45
C ALA A 79 46.80 -0.97 2.04
N GLU A 80 47.48 0.18 1.98
CA GLU A 80 48.86 0.29 1.59
C GLU A 80 49.86 -0.09 2.72
N THR A 81 49.37 -0.09 3.99
CA THR A 81 50.20 -0.32 5.17
C THR A 81 49.95 -1.68 5.84
N LEU A 82 48.79 -2.29 5.53
CA LEU A 82 48.39 -3.59 6.07
C LEU A 82 49.16 -4.75 5.41
N SER A 83 49.43 -5.80 6.19
CA SER A 83 49.92 -7.06 5.64
C SER A 83 48.83 -7.80 4.87
N ASN A 84 49.21 -8.74 3.99
CA ASN A 84 48.25 -9.59 3.29
C ASN A 84 47.39 -10.42 4.26
N GLU A 85 47.90 -10.78 5.42
CA GLU A 85 47.22 -11.52 6.46
C GLU A 85 46.15 -10.64 7.13
N ASP A 86 46.47 -9.39 7.49
CA ASP A 86 45.54 -8.43 8.08
C ASP A 86 44.39 -8.08 7.09
N ILE A 87 44.73 -7.92 5.80
CA ILE A 87 43.73 -7.70 4.74
C ILE A 87 42.75 -8.87 4.66
N ALA A 88 43.27 -10.11 4.68
CA ALA A 88 42.44 -11.31 4.62
C ALA A 88 41.53 -11.44 5.86
N GLU A 89 42.03 -11.11 7.04
CA GLU A 89 41.29 -11.10 8.29
C GLU A 89 40.13 -10.04 8.24
N LEU A 90 40.46 -8.79 7.86
CA LEU A 90 39.47 -7.75 7.70
C LEU A 90 38.35 -8.11 6.68
N GLN A 91 38.74 -8.73 5.55
CA GLN A 91 37.77 -9.18 4.56
C GLN A 91 36.87 -10.28 5.12
N LYS A 92 37.40 -11.20 5.91
CA LYS A 92 36.64 -12.24 6.57
C LYS A 92 35.66 -11.62 7.58
N ASP A 93 36.09 -10.69 8.42
CA ASP A 93 35.26 -10.00 9.39
C ASP A 93 34.11 -9.22 8.72
N ILE A 94 34.43 -8.55 7.60
CA ILE A 94 33.38 -7.85 6.79
C ILE A 94 32.33 -8.84 6.28
N GLN A 95 32.76 -10.02 5.81
CA GLN A 95 31.82 -11.06 5.35
C GLN A 95 30.97 -11.60 6.50
N GLU A 96 31.54 -11.87 7.67
CA GLU A 96 30.83 -12.32 8.86
C GLU A 96 29.80 -11.28 9.30
N LYS A 97 30.20 -10.00 9.41
CA LYS A 97 29.26 -8.92 9.76
C LYS A 97 28.15 -8.75 8.72
N THR A 98 28.45 -8.97 7.45
CA THR A 98 27.44 -8.90 6.38
C THR A 98 26.41 -10.04 6.54
N ALA A 99 26.87 -11.27 6.76
CA ALA A 99 25.99 -12.42 6.96
C ALA A 99 25.11 -12.26 8.21
N ASP A 100 25.68 -11.80 9.32
CA ASP A 100 24.96 -11.52 10.56
C ASP A 100 23.89 -10.44 10.35
N LEU A 101 24.24 -9.36 9.63
CA LEU A 101 23.30 -8.29 9.32
C LEU A 101 22.15 -8.78 8.46
N GLU A 102 22.40 -9.55 7.40
CA GLU A 102 21.37 -10.14 6.54
C GLU A 102 20.44 -11.05 7.33
N PHE A 103 20.97 -11.85 8.25
CA PHE A 103 20.17 -12.70 9.12
C PHE A 103 19.24 -11.91 10.04
N VAL A 104 19.74 -10.85 10.66
CA VAL A 104 18.92 -9.99 11.55
C VAL A 104 17.86 -9.23 10.75
N LEU A 105 18.22 -8.68 9.58
CA LEU A 105 17.27 -8.02 8.69
C LEU A 105 16.16 -8.97 8.22
N GLY A 106 16.51 -10.22 7.94
CA GLY A 106 15.53 -11.26 7.61
C GLY A 106 14.51 -11.50 8.74
N LYS A 107 14.96 -11.51 10.00
CA LYS A 107 14.06 -11.62 11.16
C LYS A 107 13.14 -10.40 11.31
N ILE A 108 13.69 -9.19 11.15
CA ILE A 108 12.93 -7.95 11.18
C ILE A 108 11.82 -7.99 10.11
N GLN A 109 12.18 -8.37 8.88
CA GLN A 109 11.22 -8.49 7.78
C GLN A 109 10.12 -9.53 8.07
N THR A 110 10.49 -10.66 8.70
CA THR A 110 9.52 -11.69 9.09
C THR A 110 8.52 -11.14 10.10
N LYS A 111 8.97 -10.44 11.14
CA LYS A 111 8.10 -9.81 12.13
C LYS A 111 7.16 -8.76 11.50
N GLN A 112 7.67 -7.93 10.59
CA GLN A 112 6.83 -6.98 9.85
C GLN A 112 5.76 -7.67 9.00
N ASN A 113 6.12 -8.75 8.30
CA ASN A 113 5.17 -9.52 7.48
C ASN A 113 4.12 -10.21 8.36
N GLU A 114 4.50 -10.73 9.53
CA GLU A 114 3.56 -11.31 10.50
C GLU A 114 2.55 -10.25 10.98
N THR A 115 3.01 -9.05 11.28
CA THR A 115 2.14 -7.92 11.67
C THR A 115 1.18 -7.56 10.55
N VAL A 116 1.66 -7.43 9.30
CA VAL A 116 0.81 -7.18 8.13
C VAL A 116 -0.26 -8.25 7.98
N GLN A 117 0.12 -9.52 8.11
CA GLN A 117 -0.83 -10.64 8.00
C GLN A 117 -1.85 -10.66 9.13
N ALA A 118 -1.44 -10.35 10.36
CA ALA A 118 -2.35 -10.28 11.51
C ALA A 118 -3.41 -9.19 11.30
N VAL A 119 -2.98 -7.98 10.92
CA VAL A 119 -3.88 -6.86 10.60
C VAL A 119 -4.82 -7.20 9.44
N ALA A 120 -4.27 -7.78 8.35
CA ALA A 120 -5.09 -8.19 7.20
C ALA A 120 -6.14 -9.24 7.60
N THR A 121 -5.78 -10.21 8.43
CA THR A 121 -6.71 -11.24 8.91
C THR A 121 -7.82 -10.63 9.77
N GLN A 122 -7.48 -9.67 10.62
CA GLN A 122 -8.44 -8.96 11.46
C GLN A 122 -9.43 -8.13 10.63
N LEU A 123 -8.95 -7.38 9.64
CA LEU A 123 -9.75 -6.41 8.89
C LEU A 123 -10.48 -7.00 7.68
N ASN A 124 -10.05 -8.15 7.16
CA ASN A 124 -10.62 -8.76 5.94
C ASN A 124 -12.16 -8.93 5.99
N PRO A 125 -12.78 -9.43 7.07
CA PRO A 125 -14.23 -9.59 7.09
C PRO A 125 -14.97 -8.26 6.93
N ALA A 126 -14.56 -7.24 7.67
CA ALA A 126 -15.14 -5.89 7.58
C ALA A 126 -14.88 -5.25 6.20
N MET A 127 -13.66 -5.40 5.67
CA MET A 127 -13.30 -4.90 4.35
C MET A 127 -14.18 -5.48 3.25
N MET A 128 -14.42 -6.79 3.26
CA MET A 128 -15.29 -7.43 2.26
C MET A 128 -16.72 -6.95 2.35
N GLN A 129 -17.25 -6.70 3.54
CA GLN A 129 -18.58 -6.12 3.72
C GLN A 129 -18.63 -4.69 3.17
N ILE A 130 -17.67 -3.84 3.52
CA ILE A 130 -17.57 -2.45 3.05
C ILE A 130 -17.48 -2.40 1.52
N ILE A 131 -16.66 -3.26 0.91
CA ILE A 131 -16.55 -3.35 -0.55
C ILE A 131 -17.91 -3.70 -1.18
N ASN A 132 -18.63 -4.68 -0.64
CA ASN A 132 -19.96 -5.06 -1.14
C ASN A 132 -20.96 -3.90 -1.03
N ASP A 133 -20.95 -3.18 0.08
CA ASP A 133 -21.82 -2.02 0.29
C ASP A 133 -21.50 -0.89 -0.71
N LEU A 134 -20.23 -0.63 -0.97
CA LEU A 134 -19.80 0.34 -1.97
C LEU A 134 -20.16 -0.08 -3.40
N ILE A 135 -20.06 -1.37 -3.74
CA ILE A 135 -20.50 -1.90 -5.04
C ILE A 135 -21.97 -1.59 -5.28
N VAL A 136 -22.81 -1.85 -4.28
CA VAL A 136 -24.26 -1.60 -4.37
C VAL A 136 -24.55 -0.11 -4.41
N ALA A 137 -24.01 0.67 -3.49
CA ALA A 137 -24.27 2.11 -3.35
C ALA A 137 -23.83 2.90 -4.59
N LYS A 138 -22.67 2.57 -5.15
CA LYS A 138 -22.10 3.25 -6.33
C LYS A 138 -22.46 2.59 -7.65
N LYS A 139 -23.22 1.48 -7.62
CA LYS A 139 -23.59 0.69 -8.80
C LYS A 139 -22.37 0.29 -9.62
N ILE A 140 -21.29 -0.14 -8.96
CA ILE A 140 -20.05 -0.57 -9.60
C ILE A 140 -20.33 -1.81 -10.43
N GLN A 141 -20.01 -1.76 -11.71
CA GLN A 141 -20.21 -2.86 -12.67
C GLN A 141 -18.96 -3.71 -12.82
N LEU A 142 -17.78 -3.10 -12.58
CA LEU A 142 -16.49 -3.78 -12.63
C LEU A 142 -15.59 -3.22 -11.54
N LEU A 143 -15.13 -4.07 -10.63
CA LEU A 143 -14.13 -3.77 -9.64
C LEU A 143 -12.83 -4.49 -9.99
N LEU A 144 -11.72 -3.76 -10.08
CA LEU A 144 -10.40 -4.28 -10.39
C LEU A 144 -9.45 -4.05 -9.22
N GLY A 145 -8.56 -5.02 -8.98
CA GLY A 145 -7.39 -4.78 -8.14
C GLY A 145 -6.42 -3.82 -8.82
N ALA A 146 -5.81 -2.92 -8.07
CA ALA A 146 -4.83 -1.95 -8.58
C ALA A 146 -3.63 -2.64 -9.25
N ASP A 147 -3.23 -3.81 -8.76
CA ASP A 147 -2.16 -4.65 -9.30
C ASP A 147 -2.46 -5.26 -10.68
N LYS A 148 -3.71 -5.25 -11.10
CA LYS A 148 -4.17 -5.76 -12.41
C LYS A 148 -4.40 -4.65 -13.44
N ALA A 149 -4.40 -3.39 -13.03
CA ALA A 149 -4.58 -2.25 -13.91
C ALA A 149 -3.23 -1.68 -14.36
N LEU A 150 -3.02 -1.56 -15.68
CA LEU A 150 -1.81 -0.89 -16.20
C LEU A 150 -1.82 0.61 -15.93
N TYR A 151 -3.01 1.20 -15.92
CA TYR A 151 -3.25 2.60 -15.61
C TYR A 151 -4.69 2.79 -15.16
N PHE A 152 -4.91 3.66 -14.21
CA PHE A 152 -6.23 4.17 -13.83
C PHE A 152 -6.12 5.61 -13.32
N ASP A 153 -7.18 6.37 -13.53
CA ASP A 153 -7.31 7.70 -12.94
C ASP A 153 -7.72 7.59 -11.46
N GLY A 154 -7.13 8.42 -10.60
CA GLY A 154 -7.42 8.38 -9.16
C GLY A 154 -8.91 8.55 -8.79
N SER A 155 -9.70 9.17 -9.68
CA SER A 155 -11.14 9.35 -9.47
C SER A 155 -11.94 8.04 -9.47
N VAL A 156 -11.40 6.95 -10.04
CA VAL A 156 -12.04 5.63 -10.02
C VAL A 156 -11.54 4.76 -8.85
N SER A 157 -10.59 5.24 -8.07
CA SER A 157 -10.11 4.52 -6.88
C SER A 157 -11.13 4.61 -5.74
N ILE A 158 -11.38 3.47 -5.10
CA ILE A 158 -12.18 3.40 -3.87
C ILE A 158 -11.34 3.04 -2.64
N THR A 159 -10.01 3.00 -2.78
CA THR A 159 -9.08 2.57 -1.72
C THR A 159 -9.25 3.42 -0.45
N GLU A 160 -9.18 4.74 -0.56
CA GLU A 160 -9.33 5.68 0.56
C GLU A 160 -10.71 5.54 1.24
N GLN A 161 -11.78 5.36 0.44
CA GLN A 161 -13.13 5.18 0.98
C GLN A 161 -13.27 3.88 1.78
N VAL A 162 -12.57 2.83 1.38
CA VAL A 162 -12.53 1.58 2.13
C VAL A 162 -11.70 1.76 3.42
N THR A 163 -10.58 2.47 3.37
CA THR A 163 -9.77 2.81 4.55
C THR A 163 -10.60 3.59 5.58
N ASP A 164 -11.24 4.68 5.16
CA ASP A 164 -12.08 5.51 6.04
C ASP A 164 -13.23 4.72 6.67
N ALA A 165 -13.86 3.84 5.88
CA ALA A 165 -14.94 3.00 6.38
C ALA A 165 -14.46 1.94 7.37
N LEU A 166 -13.25 1.39 7.17
CA LEU A 166 -12.61 0.46 8.12
C LEU A 166 -12.31 1.15 9.44
N ASP A 167 -11.74 2.36 9.40
CA ASP A 167 -11.46 3.15 10.60
C ASP A 167 -12.74 3.55 11.34
N GLY A 168 -13.79 3.89 10.59
CA GLY A 168 -15.11 4.14 11.15
C GLY A 168 -15.72 2.91 11.85
N ALA A 169 -15.57 1.73 11.25
CA ALA A 169 -16.05 0.47 11.83
C ALA A 169 -15.27 0.09 13.09
N ALA A 170 -13.95 0.22 13.08
CA ALA A 170 -13.10 -0.06 14.23
C ALA A 170 -13.39 0.87 15.41
N SER A 171 -13.73 2.14 15.13
CA SER A 171 -14.08 3.13 16.15
C SER A 171 -15.50 2.91 16.74
N ALA A 172 -16.35 2.15 16.06
CA ALA A 172 -17.73 1.87 16.48
C ALA A 172 -17.87 0.59 17.31
N GLU A 173 -16.88 -0.30 17.31
CA GLU A 173 -16.85 -1.46 18.20
C GLU A 173 -16.51 -0.97 19.62
N PRO A 174 -17.41 -1.12 20.62
CA PRO A 174 -17.07 -0.82 21.99
C PRO A 174 -16.00 -1.80 22.47
N GLU A 175 -14.95 -1.25 23.11
CA GLU A 175 -13.96 -2.08 23.84
C GLU A 175 -14.74 -3.12 24.68
N SER A 176 -14.66 -4.38 24.28
CA SER A 176 -15.21 -5.47 25.07
C SER A 176 -14.30 -5.65 26.27
N ASP A 177 -14.79 -5.24 27.46
CA ASP A 177 -14.22 -5.53 28.77
C ASP A 177 -13.87 -7.00 28.95
#